data_a281ff4e6b01ce1d49fc4c8ad9d20808
#
_entry.id   a281ff4e6b01ce1d49fc4c8ad9d20808
#
_cell.length_a   1.000
_cell.length_b   1.000
_cell.length_c   1.000
_cell.angle_alpha   90.00
_cell.angle_beta   90.00
_cell.angle_gamma   90.00
#
_symmetry.space_group_name_H-M   'P 1'
#
loop_
_entity.id
_entity.type
_entity.pdbx_description
1 polymer ?
#
loop_
_entity_poly.entity_id
_entity_poly.type
_entity_poly.pdbx_seq_one_letter_code
_entity_poly.pdbx_strand_id
1 'polypeptide(L)'
;MEQGLRFCWYLLPTLLSWIVKYAIRLILLPIFIIFILGYVVKYFKKKSKLRIKLLRKRQSITQGMDHLKEHLSSTKSSSNIDLLSVTDLNLDTIQERLVEGKFTSVDLLHAYQIKALQLYDSGNSGICEFLDEAEQLAVDVAKFNRLPKSKQTLVGIPISLKELCSTKGYDVTFGLIERCNKPSHEDCCILEVLRHEGAIPFVLTATSQTALSLSGINPVFGDMSNPHSSEHETGGSSSGEGVLLSLRGSPVGIGTDLAGSIRIPSVFCGLAGLKPTTNRISSKGVGVIGHKKSVLLRVSVGPMGRRVDDLAKLMRTLLTTKMFQMDPYVPPLLFNDMIYAGTDKPKLTIGYYTTLEDPLIITSVPSVRRIVNESVDILRQRGHILLPFHPPDIKWAYELSMKAISVDTKYNLQEALFAEPLNEHTKFLYLLISLPHWLKVMIDKLLNIIFGRPAAVTSFLDGPRGEAKTLNLISDIELYRHEFQRAMEEACNLDAIICPVFPFPAFPKSAKSMFVTPAIAYTVLFNLLDYPAGTVPMGYVSKEDVQNSKVMAEEYKKVGNRFLSEVFKYQETSEGLPVGVQIIGKPWQEERVLYVMKELETSRTQNN
;
A
#
# COMPACT_ATOMS: atom_id res chain seq x y z
N MET A 1 0.06 -10.63 -81.51
CA MET A 1 0.76 -10.87 -80.23
C MET A 1 0.53 -9.77 -79.19
N GLU A 2 0.49 -8.47 -79.57
CA GLU A 2 0.28 -7.37 -78.58
C GLU A 2 -1.10 -7.32 -77.96
N GLN A 3 -2.17 -7.75 -78.56
CA GLN A 3 -3.51 -7.77 -77.93
C GLN A 3 -3.66 -8.86 -76.87
N GLY A 4 -2.95 -9.98 -76.95
CA GLY A 4 -2.97 -11.03 -75.94
C GLY A 4 -2.20 -10.65 -74.66
N LEU A 5 -1.12 -9.89 -74.81
CA LEU A 5 -0.34 -9.40 -73.65
C LEU A 5 -1.09 -8.32 -72.88
N ARG A 6 -1.85 -7.44 -73.55
CA ARG A 6 -2.68 -6.43 -72.84
C ARG A 6 -3.84 -7.06 -72.07
N PHE A 7 -4.41 -8.16 -72.52
CA PHE A 7 -5.47 -8.88 -71.81
C PHE A 7 -4.95 -9.59 -70.53
N CYS A 8 -3.71 -10.12 -70.55
CA CYS A 8 -3.07 -10.69 -69.38
C CYS A 8 -2.76 -9.64 -68.32
N TRP A 9 -2.35 -8.41 -68.68
CA TRP A 9 -2.07 -7.35 -67.73
C TRP A 9 -3.32 -6.82 -66.98
N TYR A 10 -4.50 -6.91 -67.60
CA TYR A 10 -5.77 -6.54 -66.96
C TYR A 10 -6.33 -7.64 -66.01
N LEU A 11 -6.05 -8.90 -66.33
CA LEU A 11 -6.53 -10.04 -65.50
C LEU A 11 -5.63 -10.35 -64.30
N LEU A 12 -4.35 -10.04 -64.38
CA LEU A 12 -3.39 -10.34 -63.31
C LEU A 12 -3.74 -9.66 -61.94
N PRO A 13 -4.08 -8.36 -61.88
CA PRO A 13 -4.47 -7.70 -60.61
C PRO A 13 -5.77 -8.23 -60.04
N THR A 14 -6.75 -8.57 -60.89
CA THR A 14 -8.02 -9.17 -60.47
C THR A 14 -7.84 -10.59 -59.95
N LEU A 15 -7.00 -11.40 -60.63
CA LEU A 15 -6.66 -12.75 -60.21
C LEU A 15 -5.86 -12.75 -58.89
N LEU A 16 -4.87 -11.83 -58.75
CA LEU A 16 -4.13 -11.63 -57.50
C LEU A 16 -5.04 -11.19 -56.36
N SER A 17 -5.96 -10.26 -56.59
CA SER A 17 -6.95 -9.84 -55.63
C SER A 17 -7.87 -11.00 -55.20
N TRP A 18 -8.26 -11.84 -56.15
CA TRP A 18 -9.06 -13.05 -55.86
C TRP A 18 -8.26 -14.09 -55.07
N ILE A 19 -7.02 -14.39 -55.43
CA ILE A 19 -6.12 -15.31 -54.72
C ILE A 19 -5.88 -14.83 -53.30
N VAL A 20 -5.59 -13.54 -53.09
CA VAL A 20 -5.39 -12.94 -51.76
C VAL A 20 -6.67 -13.04 -50.92
N LYS A 21 -7.85 -12.73 -51.47
CA LYS A 21 -9.13 -12.90 -50.77
C LYS A 21 -9.44 -14.36 -50.42
N TYR A 22 -9.13 -15.31 -51.29
CA TYR A 22 -9.31 -16.74 -51.03
C TYR A 22 -8.30 -17.27 -50.02
N ALA A 23 -7.04 -16.85 -50.09
CA ALA A 23 -6.02 -17.20 -49.11
C ALA A 23 -6.38 -16.69 -47.72
N ILE A 24 -6.87 -15.42 -47.63
CA ILE A 24 -7.35 -14.86 -46.33
C ILE A 24 -8.52 -15.67 -45.78
N ARG A 25 -9.51 -15.99 -46.60
CA ARG A 25 -10.72 -16.72 -46.12
C ARG A 25 -10.47 -18.20 -45.85
N LEU A 26 -9.68 -18.90 -46.65
CA LEU A 26 -9.52 -20.34 -46.55
C LEU A 26 -8.35 -20.77 -45.66
N ILE A 27 -7.35 -19.90 -45.43
CA ILE A 27 -6.16 -20.24 -44.65
C ILE A 27 -6.08 -19.40 -43.38
N LEU A 28 -6.09 -18.07 -43.47
CA LEU A 28 -5.87 -17.21 -42.31
C LEU A 28 -7.04 -17.23 -41.33
N LEU A 29 -8.29 -17.24 -41.82
CA LEU A 29 -9.47 -17.26 -40.96
C LEU A 29 -9.59 -18.57 -40.15
N PRO A 30 -9.43 -19.77 -40.73
CA PRO A 30 -9.39 -21.01 -39.93
C PRO A 30 -8.24 -21.04 -38.92
N ILE A 31 -7.02 -20.60 -39.30
CA ILE A 31 -5.89 -20.52 -38.36
C ILE A 31 -6.24 -19.58 -37.22
N PHE A 32 -6.82 -18.43 -37.47
CA PHE A 32 -7.26 -17.47 -36.46
C PHE A 32 -8.34 -18.05 -35.56
N ILE A 33 -9.33 -18.78 -36.13
CA ILE A 33 -10.37 -19.48 -35.36
C ILE A 33 -9.76 -20.57 -34.49
N ILE A 34 -8.83 -21.38 -34.97
CA ILE A 34 -8.14 -22.40 -34.20
C ILE A 34 -7.36 -21.78 -33.05
N PHE A 35 -6.67 -20.65 -33.30
CA PHE A 35 -5.95 -19.90 -32.28
C PHE A 35 -6.89 -19.37 -31.18
N ILE A 36 -8.03 -18.79 -31.57
CA ILE A 36 -9.06 -18.33 -30.64
C ILE A 36 -9.63 -19.51 -29.84
N LEU A 37 -9.99 -20.60 -30.49
CA LEU A 37 -10.51 -21.79 -29.80
C LEU A 37 -9.47 -22.36 -28.82
N GLY A 38 -8.21 -22.42 -29.21
CA GLY A 38 -7.11 -22.84 -28.33
C GLY A 38 -6.96 -21.92 -27.11
N TYR A 39 -7.06 -20.61 -27.31
CA TYR A 39 -7.03 -19.61 -26.24
C TYR A 39 -8.24 -19.79 -25.29
N VAL A 40 -9.43 -19.93 -25.83
CA VAL A 40 -10.68 -20.13 -25.06
C VAL A 40 -10.60 -21.42 -24.23
N VAL A 41 -10.14 -22.52 -24.82
CA VAL A 41 -9.96 -23.80 -24.10
C VAL A 41 -8.92 -23.64 -22.98
N LYS A 42 -7.79 -22.97 -23.25
CA LYS A 42 -6.76 -22.68 -22.23
C LYS A 42 -7.32 -21.84 -21.09
N TYR A 43 -8.11 -20.81 -21.41
CA TYR A 43 -8.77 -19.95 -20.43
C TYR A 43 -9.70 -20.73 -19.51
N PHE A 44 -10.63 -21.52 -20.06
CA PHE A 44 -11.58 -22.30 -19.26
C PHE A 44 -10.90 -23.40 -18.43
N LYS A 45 -9.89 -24.09 -18.99
CA LYS A 45 -9.08 -25.04 -18.23
C LYS A 45 -8.37 -24.39 -17.04
N LYS A 46 -7.76 -23.21 -17.23
CA LYS A 46 -7.10 -22.49 -16.15
C LYS A 46 -8.12 -22.02 -15.12
N LYS A 47 -9.24 -21.44 -15.55
CA LYS A 47 -10.32 -20.97 -14.67
C LYS A 47 -10.88 -22.10 -13.77
N SER A 48 -11.08 -23.30 -14.33
CA SER A 48 -11.52 -24.47 -13.56
C SER A 48 -10.48 -24.87 -12.51
N LYS A 49 -9.17 -24.90 -12.87
CA LYS A 49 -8.09 -25.19 -11.92
C LYS A 49 -8.04 -24.16 -10.78
N LEU A 50 -8.17 -22.87 -11.10
CA LEU A 50 -8.20 -21.79 -10.09
C LEU A 50 -9.37 -21.97 -9.12
N ARG A 51 -10.55 -22.30 -9.62
CA ARG A 51 -11.72 -22.56 -8.75
C ARG A 51 -11.45 -23.68 -7.72
N ILE A 52 -10.83 -24.78 -8.14
CA ILE A 52 -10.48 -25.90 -7.25
C ILE A 52 -9.44 -25.43 -6.21
N LYS A 53 -8.41 -24.68 -6.64
CA LYS A 53 -7.40 -24.14 -5.72
C LYS A 53 -8.01 -23.24 -4.65
N LEU A 54 -8.91 -22.34 -5.06
CA LEU A 54 -9.60 -21.42 -4.15
C LEU A 54 -10.45 -22.19 -3.13
N LEU A 55 -11.22 -23.19 -3.57
CA LEU A 55 -12.05 -24.00 -2.67
C LEU A 55 -11.19 -24.70 -1.62
N ARG A 56 -10.07 -25.31 -2.01
CA ARG A 56 -9.13 -25.96 -1.09
C ARG A 56 -8.55 -24.96 -0.09
N LYS A 57 -8.11 -23.77 -0.56
CA LYS A 57 -7.56 -22.73 0.32
C LYS A 57 -8.59 -22.25 1.34
N ARG A 58 -9.82 -21.95 0.89
CA ARG A 58 -10.90 -21.53 1.78
C ARG A 58 -11.29 -22.60 2.80
N GLN A 59 -11.32 -23.85 2.38
CA GLN A 59 -11.56 -24.97 3.31
C GLN A 59 -10.47 -25.07 4.39
N SER A 60 -9.19 -24.97 4.00
CA SER A 60 -8.06 -24.94 4.95
C SER A 60 -8.17 -23.78 5.95
N ILE A 61 -8.50 -22.57 5.46
CA ILE A 61 -8.70 -21.40 6.31
C ILE A 61 -9.83 -21.63 7.33
N THR A 62 -11.00 -22.11 6.87
CA THR A 62 -12.13 -22.40 7.74
C THR A 62 -11.76 -23.43 8.82
N GLN A 63 -11.08 -24.52 8.44
CA GLN A 63 -10.60 -25.52 9.39
C GLN A 63 -9.63 -24.93 10.44
N GLY A 64 -8.69 -24.07 10.02
CA GLY A 64 -7.79 -23.37 10.96
C GLY A 64 -8.54 -22.46 11.93
N MET A 65 -9.55 -21.70 11.43
CA MET A 65 -10.38 -20.84 12.28
C MET A 65 -11.20 -21.64 13.29
N ASP A 66 -11.81 -22.76 12.85
CA ASP A 66 -12.61 -23.63 13.73
C ASP A 66 -11.74 -24.30 14.80
N HIS A 67 -10.55 -24.78 14.41
CA HIS A 67 -9.58 -25.35 15.37
C HIS A 67 -9.15 -24.33 16.43
N LEU A 68 -8.86 -23.07 16.00
CA LEU A 68 -8.52 -22.02 16.95
C LEU A 68 -9.68 -21.69 17.90
N LYS A 69 -10.93 -21.65 17.40
CA LYS A 69 -12.14 -21.45 18.24
C LYS A 69 -12.30 -22.56 19.27
N GLU A 70 -12.12 -23.81 18.89
CA GLU A 70 -12.17 -24.97 19.79
C GLU A 70 -11.08 -24.86 20.87
N HIS A 71 -9.83 -24.55 20.47
CA HIS A 71 -8.72 -24.36 21.38
C HIS A 71 -9.02 -23.28 22.43
N LEU A 72 -9.42 -22.09 21.98
CA LEU A 72 -9.73 -20.96 22.87
C LEU A 72 -10.92 -21.24 23.79
N SER A 73 -11.93 -21.99 23.34
CA SER A 73 -13.09 -22.37 24.18
C SER A 73 -12.74 -23.41 25.26
N SER A 74 -11.74 -24.26 25.00
CA SER A 74 -11.27 -25.30 25.92
C SER A 74 -10.26 -24.75 26.95
N THR A 75 -9.61 -23.64 26.67
CA THR A 75 -8.57 -23.04 27.50
C THR A 75 -9.22 -22.12 28.54
N LYS A 76 -9.07 -22.46 29.83
CA LYS A 76 -9.51 -21.57 30.91
C LYS A 76 -8.50 -20.43 31.04
N SER A 77 -8.97 -19.18 30.98
CA SER A 77 -8.14 -18.01 31.32
C SER A 77 -7.57 -18.19 32.72
N SER A 78 -6.27 -17.98 32.90
CA SER A 78 -5.60 -18.02 34.18
C SER A 78 -5.92 -16.79 35.04
N SER A 79 -6.49 -15.75 34.44
CA SER A 79 -6.83 -14.47 35.07
C SER A 79 -8.35 -14.25 35.07
N ASN A 80 -8.86 -13.63 36.17
CA ASN A 80 -10.26 -13.18 36.29
C ASN A 80 -10.55 -11.90 35.46
N ILE A 81 -9.86 -11.69 34.34
CA ILE A 81 -9.93 -10.48 33.55
C ILE A 81 -10.86 -10.72 32.35
N ASP A 82 -11.68 -9.72 32.03
CA ASP A 82 -12.34 -9.66 30.72
C ASP A 82 -11.27 -9.45 29.63
N LEU A 83 -10.90 -10.53 28.93
CA LEU A 83 -9.87 -10.54 27.92
C LEU A 83 -10.13 -9.53 26.81
N LEU A 84 -11.38 -9.30 26.42
CA LEU A 84 -11.72 -8.35 25.35
C LEU A 84 -11.41 -6.91 25.75
N SER A 85 -11.58 -6.55 27.02
CA SER A 85 -11.26 -5.19 27.49
C SER A 85 -9.77 -4.85 27.36
N VAL A 86 -8.90 -5.86 27.32
CA VAL A 86 -7.45 -5.66 27.13
C VAL A 86 -7.14 -5.09 25.75
N THR A 87 -7.92 -5.43 24.73
CA THR A 87 -7.69 -4.94 23.36
C THR A 87 -8.00 -3.43 23.20
N ASP A 88 -8.73 -2.84 24.14
CA ASP A 88 -9.05 -1.41 24.16
C ASP A 88 -7.92 -0.55 24.76
N LEU A 89 -7.00 -1.17 25.48
CA LEU A 89 -5.88 -0.49 26.10
C LEU A 89 -4.86 0.00 25.04
N ASN A 90 -4.13 1.05 25.39
CA ASN A 90 -2.95 1.44 24.63
C ASN A 90 -1.77 0.51 24.97
N LEU A 91 -0.78 0.47 24.07
CA LEU A 91 0.35 -0.45 24.19
C LEU A 91 1.21 -0.20 25.43
N ASP A 92 1.33 1.05 25.90
CA ASP A 92 2.04 1.38 27.14
C ASP A 92 1.39 0.72 28.35
N THR A 93 0.06 0.87 28.47
CA THR A 93 -0.72 0.26 29.55
C THR A 93 -0.70 -1.27 29.48
N ILE A 94 -0.74 -1.85 28.27
CA ILE A 94 -0.58 -3.30 28.07
C ILE A 94 0.77 -3.76 28.62
N GLN A 95 1.85 -3.08 28.28
CA GLN A 95 3.19 -3.42 28.73
C GLN A 95 3.35 -3.25 30.27
N GLU A 96 2.80 -2.18 30.84
CA GLU A 96 2.76 -2.00 32.31
C GLU A 96 2.09 -3.16 33.01
N ARG A 97 0.91 -3.55 32.55
CA ARG A 97 0.13 -4.65 33.15
C ARG A 97 0.80 -6.01 32.97
N LEU A 98 1.50 -6.25 31.81
CA LEU A 98 2.32 -7.45 31.63
C LEU A 98 3.46 -7.51 32.65
N VAL A 99 4.19 -6.40 32.86
CA VAL A 99 5.28 -6.32 33.84
C VAL A 99 4.77 -6.50 35.27
N GLU A 100 3.59 -5.95 35.59
CA GLU A 100 2.92 -6.11 36.88
C GLU A 100 2.33 -7.51 37.11
N GLY A 101 2.36 -8.39 36.09
CA GLY A 101 1.78 -9.73 36.16
C GLY A 101 0.26 -9.74 36.26
N LYS A 102 -0.43 -8.67 35.81
CA LYS A 102 -1.90 -8.62 35.78
C LYS A 102 -2.50 -9.62 34.79
N PHE A 103 -1.79 -9.89 33.73
CA PHE A 103 -2.06 -10.96 32.75
C PHE A 103 -0.74 -11.45 32.15
N THR A 104 -0.77 -12.63 31.57
CA THR A 104 0.39 -13.23 30.90
C THR A 104 0.41 -12.89 29.39
N SER A 105 1.54 -13.18 28.71
CA SER A 105 1.61 -13.10 27.25
C SER A 105 0.63 -14.05 26.55
N VAL A 106 0.27 -15.16 27.20
CA VAL A 106 -0.73 -16.12 26.70
C VAL A 106 -2.14 -15.50 26.80
N ASP A 107 -2.50 -14.91 27.95
CA ASP A 107 -3.78 -14.20 28.12
C ASP A 107 -3.92 -13.06 27.09
N LEU A 108 -2.83 -12.33 26.85
CA LEU A 108 -2.81 -11.24 25.86
C LEU A 108 -2.97 -11.77 24.43
N LEU A 109 -2.29 -12.86 24.08
CA LEU A 109 -2.46 -13.51 22.77
C LEU A 109 -3.91 -13.94 22.55
N HIS A 110 -4.49 -14.65 23.55
CA HIS A 110 -5.89 -15.09 23.48
C HIS A 110 -6.86 -13.93 23.34
N ALA A 111 -6.63 -12.80 24.04
CA ALA A 111 -7.45 -11.60 23.89
C ALA A 111 -7.51 -11.11 22.43
N TYR A 112 -6.34 -11.01 21.78
CA TYR A 112 -6.27 -10.57 20.39
C TYR A 112 -6.75 -11.64 19.41
N GLN A 113 -6.53 -12.92 19.67
CA GLN A 113 -7.09 -14.01 18.85
C GLN A 113 -8.63 -14.02 18.90
N ILE A 114 -9.24 -13.87 20.09
CA ILE A 114 -10.70 -13.78 20.25
C ILE A 114 -11.23 -12.56 19.50
N LYS A 115 -10.60 -11.37 19.69
CA LYS A 115 -11.01 -10.15 19.00
C LYS A 115 -10.92 -10.30 17.49
N ALA A 116 -9.81 -10.84 16.99
CA ALA A 116 -9.59 -11.07 15.56
C ALA A 116 -10.58 -12.08 14.96
N LEU A 117 -10.93 -13.15 15.69
CA LEU A 117 -11.98 -14.11 15.28
C LEU A 117 -13.36 -13.46 15.21
N GLN A 118 -13.73 -12.61 16.17
CA GLN A 118 -14.99 -11.86 16.14
C GLN A 118 -15.06 -10.97 14.88
N LEU A 119 -13.96 -10.30 14.53
CA LEU A 119 -13.87 -9.50 13.32
C LEU A 119 -13.95 -10.36 12.06
N TYR A 120 -13.32 -11.53 12.05
CA TYR A 120 -13.42 -12.50 10.96
C TYR A 120 -14.87 -12.96 10.74
N ASP A 121 -15.57 -13.34 11.81
CA ASP A 121 -16.96 -13.76 11.76
C ASP A 121 -17.93 -12.64 11.33
N SER A 122 -17.57 -11.38 11.60
CA SER A 122 -18.34 -10.21 11.10
C SER A 122 -18.17 -9.96 9.59
N GLY A 123 -17.22 -10.63 8.94
CA GLY A 123 -16.95 -10.52 7.51
C GLY A 123 -16.08 -9.32 7.10
N ASN A 124 -15.54 -8.55 8.05
CA ASN A 124 -14.65 -7.43 7.77
C ASN A 124 -13.42 -7.42 8.68
N SER A 125 -12.51 -8.36 8.48
CA SER A 125 -11.33 -8.51 9.34
C SER A 125 -10.00 -8.20 8.65
N GLY A 126 -9.92 -8.45 7.35
CA GLY A 126 -8.65 -8.43 6.61
C GLY A 126 -7.68 -9.55 7.01
N ILE A 127 -8.15 -10.61 7.67
CA ILE A 127 -7.33 -11.74 8.12
C ILE A 127 -7.17 -12.76 7.00
N CYS A 128 -5.94 -13.28 6.83
CA CYS A 128 -5.63 -14.45 6.01
C CYS A 128 -5.69 -15.73 6.83
N GLU A 129 -4.76 -15.86 7.77
CA GLU A 129 -4.55 -17.07 8.57
C GLU A 129 -3.92 -16.70 9.92
N PHE A 130 -4.22 -17.43 10.98
CA PHE A 130 -3.49 -17.36 12.23
C PHE A 130 -2.22 -18.22 12.15
N LEU A 131 -1.18 -17.84 12.91
CA LEU A 131 0.07 -18.57 12.97
C LEU A 131 0.01 -19.61 14.11
N ASP A 132 0.17 -20.89 13.77
CA ASP A 132 0.06 -22.01 14.72
C ASP A 132 1.09 -21.95 15.85
N GLU A 133 2.26 -21.33 15.59
CA GLU A 133 3.35 -21.22 16.56
C GLU A 133 3.14 -20.13 17.62
N ALA A 134 2.17 -19.24 17.44
CA ALA A 134 1.96 -18.08 18.31
C ALA A 134 1.74 -18.47 19.78
N GLU A 135 1.01 -19.56 20.01
CA GLU A 135 0.77 -20.08 21.37
C GLU A 135 2.07 -20.53 22.03
N GLN A 136 2.91 -21.29 21.34
CA GLN A 136 4.19 -21.74 21.90
C GLN A 136 5.13 -20.55 22.18
N LEU A 137 5.16 -19.55 21.30
CA LEU A 137 5.95 -18.33 21.51
C LEU A 137 5.49 -17.56 22.77
N ALA A 138 4.17 -17.45 22.97
CA ALA A 138 3.61 -16.78 24.15
C ALA A 138 3.96 -17.53 25.45
N VAL A 139 3.87 -18.87 25.43
CA VAL A 139 4.24 -19.74 26.57
C VAL A 139 5.74 -19.62 26.86
N ASP A 140 6.60 -19.60 25.85
CA ASP A 140 8.05 -19.51 26.04
C ASP A 140 8.46 -18.15 26.64
N VAL A 141 7.86 -17.06 26.17
CA VAL A 141 8.08 -15.72 26.76
C VAL A 141 7.66 -15.70 28.24
N ALA A 142 6.51 -16.28 28.58
CA ALA A 142 6.00 -16.34 29.95
C ALA A 142 6.90 -17.19 30.86
N LYS A 143 7.35 -18.38 30.39
CA LYS A 143 8.21 -19.30 31.18
C LYS A 143 9.60 -18.74 31.48
N PHE A 144 10.23 -18.11 30.48
CA PHE A 144 11.60 -17.63 30.62
C PHE A 144 11.69 -16.28 31.33
N ASN A 145 10.57 -15.76 31.87
CA ASN A 145 10.47 -14.46 32.52
C ASN A 145 11.20 -13.36 31.74
N ARG A 146 11.13 -13.46 30.38
CA ARG A 146 11.69 -12.49 29.45
C ARG A 146 10.83 -11.22 29.38
N LEU A 147 10.32 -10.81 30.55
CA LEU A 147 9.56 -9.56 30.67
C LEU A 147 10.45 -8.40 30.23
N PRO A 148 9.89 -7.42 29.54
CA PRO A 148 10.68 -6.31 29.03
C PRO A 148 11.35 -5.58 30.20
N LYS A 149 12.68 -5.55 30.23
CA LYS A 149 13.45 -4.68 31.15
C LYS A 149 13.20 -3.19 30.85
N SER A 150 12.53 -2.91 29.74
CA SER A 150 12.22 -1.58 29.21
C SER A 150 10.86 -1.60 28.51
N LYS A 151 10.03 -0.57 28.73
CA LYS A 151 8.76 -0.34 28.00
C LYS A 151 8.96 -0.01 26.50
N GLN A 152 10.19 -0.07 26.01
CA GLN A 152 10.54 0.35 24.65
C GLN A 152 10.56 -0.80 23.62
N THR A 153 10.38 -2.05 24.05
CA THR A 153 10.40 -3.25 23.19
C THR A 153 9.06 -3.97 23.22
N LEU A 154 8.83 -4.87 22.26
CA LEU A 154 7.56 -5.59 22.09
C LEU A 154 7.60 -7.03 22.61
N VAL A 155 8.39 -7.30 23.64
CA VAL A 155 8.44 -8.62 24.28
C VAL A 155 7.06 -9.01 24.82
N GLY A 156 6.57 -10.19 24.43
CA GLY A 156 5.27 -10.72 24.85
C GLY A 156 4.06 -10.06 24.17
N ILE A 157 4.27 -9.17 23.20
CA ILE A 157 3.21 -8.47 22.48
C ILE A 157 2.86 -9.19 21.17
N PRO A 158 1.57 -9.53 20.94
CA PRO A 158 1.11 -10.03 19.65
C PRO A 158 1.29 -9.00 18.53
N ILE A 159 1.71 -9.46 17.33
CA ILE A 159 1.96 -8.60 16.16
C ILE A 159 1.32 -9.21 14.93
N SER A 160 0.59 -8.41 14.14
CA SER A 160 0.11 -8.78 12.83
C SER A 160 1.15 -8.50 11.73
N LEU A 161 1.12 -9.31 10.68
CA LEU A 161 2.00 -9.14 9.52
C LEU A 161 1.18 -9.23 8.23
N LYS A 162 1.45 -8.33 7.31
CA LYS A 162 0.94 -8.47 5.96
C LYS A 162 1.43 -9.77 5.33
N GLU A 163 0.57 -10.51 4.63
CA GLU A 163 0.86 -11.82 4.01
C GLU A 163 2.08 -11.83 3.07
N LEU A 164 2.57 -10.64 2.68
CA LEU A 164 3.79 -10.53 1.87
C LEU A 164 5.06 -10.82 2.66
N CYS A 165 5.01 -10.81 3.98
CA CYS A 165 6.07 -11.30 4.86
C CYS A 165 6.06 -12.83 4.82
N SER A 166 6.95 -13.44 4.02
CA SER A 166 7.01 -14.90 3.88
C SER A 166 7.11 -15.56 5.25
N THR A 167 6.18 -16.46 5.50
CA THR A 167 6.11 -17.27 6.72
C THR A 167 6.13 -18.73 6.31
N LYS A 168 7.06 -19.50 6.84
CA LYS A 168 7.19 -20.92 6.52
C LYS A 168 5.89 -21.68 6.79
N GLY A 169 5.43 -22.44 5.79
CA GLY A 169 4.17 -23.17 5.87
C GLY A 169 2.94 -22.41 5.38
N TYR A 170 3.04 -21.09 5.14
CA TYR A 170 1.93 -20.22 4.71
C TYR A 170 2.17 -19.66 3.32
N ASP A 171 1.06 -19.37 2.61
CA ASP A 171 1.11 -18.85 1.25
C ASP A 171 1.40 -17.34 1.22
N VAL A 172 2.13 -16.88 0.20
CA VAL A 172 2.24 -15.47 -0.20
C VAL A 172 1.41 -15.26 -1.46
N THR A 173 0.14 -14.91 -1.29
CA THR A 173 -0.83 -14.97 -2.39
C THR A 173 -0.90 -13.73 -3.25
N PHE A 174 -0.66 -12.54 -2.73
CA PHE A 174 -0.96 -11.26 -3.41
C PHE A 174 -2.44 -11.13 -3.82
N GLY A 175 -3.36 -11.83 -3.14
CA GLY A 175 -4.75 -11.92 -3.57
C GLY A 175 -4.95 -12.64 -4.90
N LEU A 176 -3.99 -13.47 -5.33
CA LEU A 176 -4.03 -14.27 -6.56
C LEU A 176 -4.24 -15.74 -6.24
N ILE A 177 -5.30 -16.32 -6.80
CA ILE A 177 -5.66 -17.74 -6.57
C ILE A 177 -4.57 -18.67 -7.10
N GLU A 178 -3.87 -18.30 -8.18
CA GLU A 178 -2.77 -19.10 -8.73
C GLU A 178 -1.64 -19.33 -7.72
N ARG A 179 -1.48 -18.42 -6.74
CA ARG A 179 -0.46 -18.52 -5.69
C ARG A 179 -0.91 -19.27 -4.44
N CYS A 180 -2.22 -19.59 -4.33
CA CYS A 180 -2.72 -20.42 -3.23
C CYS A 180 -2.17 -21.84 -3.26
N ASN A 181 -2.08 -22.46 -2.09
CA ASN A 181 -1.56 -23.82 -1.88
C ASN A 181 -0.12 -23.97 -2.41
N LYS A 182 0.70 -22.95 -2.17
CA LYS A 182 2.14 -22.89 -2.46
C LYS A 182 2.86 -22.26 -1.27
N PRO A 183 2.91 -22.96 -0.12
CA PRO A 183 3.47 -22.40 1.10
C PRO A 183 4.95 -22.05 0.96
N SER A 184 5.36 -20.99 1.62
CA SER A 184 6.75 -20.58 1.70
C SER A 184 7.60 -21.63 2.42
N HIS A 185 8.82 -21.84 1.95
CA HIS A 185 9.77 -22.80 2.54
C HIS A 185 10.58 -22.19 3.68
N GLU A 186 10.69 -20.88 3.72
CA GLU A 186 11.50 -20.09 4.65
C GLU A 186 10.71 -18.92 5.20
N ASP A 187 11.11 -18.48 6.39
CA ASP A 187 10.63 -17.25 7.01
C ASP A 187 11.34 -16.02 6.44
N CYS A 188 10.67 -14.87 6.46
CA CYS A 188 11.34 -13.62 6.19
C CYS A 188 12.20 -13.18 7.39
N CYS A 189 13.23 -12.38 7.12
CA CYS A 189 14.14 -11.88 8.15
C CYS A 189 13.40 -11.19 9.31
N ILE A 190 12.36 -10.42 9.02
CA ILE A 190 11.56 -9.69 10.01
C ILE A 190 10.92 -10.64 11.01
N LEU A 191 10.33 -11.72 10.53
CA LEU A 191 9.64 -12.71 11.37
C LEU A 191 10.61 -13.38 12.34
N GLU A 192 11.80 -13.75 11.86
CA GLU A 192 12.85 -14.33 12.70
C GLU A 192 13.38 -13.33 13.74
N VAL A 193 13.54 -12.05 13.38
CA VAL A 193 13.94 -11.00 14.32
C VAL A 193 12.88 -10.79 15.39
N LEU A 194 11.60 -10.69 15.01
CA LEU A 194 10.50 -10.54 15.98
C LEU A 194 10.46 -11.66 17.00
N ARG A 195 10.57 -12.91 16.56
CA ARG A 195 10.64 -14.07 17.48
C ARG A 195 11.87 -14.02 18.40
N HIS A 196 13.02 -13.67 17.84
CA HIS A 196 14.26 -13.55 18.61
C HIS A 196 14.15 -12.48 19.71
N GLU A 197 13.53 -11.36 19.40
CA GLU A 197 13.30 -10.24 20.32
C GLU A 197 12.10 -10.48 21.26
N GLY A 198 11.43 -11.63 21.16
CA GLY A 198 10.34 -12.05 22.05
C GLY A 198 8.97 -11.45 21.74
N ALA A 199 8.79 -10.81 20.61
CA ALA A 199 7.48 -10.47 20.09
C ALA A 199 6.74 -11.73 19.59
N ILE A 200 5.40 -11.67 19.51
CA ILE A 200 4.57 -12.83 19.16
C ILE A 200 3.85 -12.57 17.83
N PRO A 201 4.46 -12.87 16.68
CA PRO A 201 3.72 -12.89 15.41
C PRO A 201 2.56 -13.90 15.53
N PHE A 202 1.30 -13.44 15.25
CA PHE A 202 0.15 -14.31 15.51
C PHE A 202 -0.85 -14.42 14.36
N VAL A 203 -0.85 -13.46 13.42
CA VAL A 203 -1.83 -13.42 12.34
C VAL A 203 -1.24 -12.79 11.08
N LEU A 204 -1.55 -13.36 9.93
CA LEU A 204 -1.28 -12.79 8.61
C LEU A 204 -2.49 -12.02 8.12
N THR A 205 -2.26 -10.85 7.52
CA THR A 205 -3.31 -9.96 7.01
C THR A 205 -3.29 -9.85 5.50
N ALA A 206 -4.47 -9.67 4.92
CA ALA A 206 -4.68 -9.68 3.49
C ALA A 206 -4.15 -8.41 2.81
N THR A 207 -3.47 -8.59 1.70
CA THR A 207 -3.13 -7.49 0.79
C THR A 207 -4.26 -7.28 -0.23
N SER A 208 -4.37 -6.07 -0.79
CA SER A 208 -5.20 -5.86 -1.97
C SER A 208 -4.70 -6.70 -3.16
N GLN A 209 -5.59 -7.07 -4.08
CA GLN A 209 -5.22 -7.88 -5.24
C GLN A 209 -4.01 -7.28 -5.99
N THR A 210 -3.00 -8.09 -6.25
CA THR A 210 -1.70 -7.76 -6.86
C THR A 210 -0.75 -6.91 -6.00
N ALA A 211 -1.17 -6.44 -4.83
CA ALA A 211 -0.49 -5.40 -4.06
C ALA A 211 -0.27 -4.08 -4.82
N LEU A 212 -0.97 -3.87 -5.94
CA LEU A 212 -0.94 -2.65 -6.77
C LEU A 212 -2.31 -1.96 -6.84
N SER A 213 -3.27 -2.40 -6.04
CA SER A 213 -4.62 -1.82 -5.96
C SER A 213 -4.77 -0.96 -4.71
N LEU A 214 -5.54 0.13 -4.84
CA LEU A 214 -5.94 1.00 -3.73
C LEU A 214 -7.23 0.54 -3.04
N SER A 215 -7.86 -0.54 -3.55
CA SER A 215 -9.11 -1.10 -3.00
C SER A 215 -8.83 -2.22 -2.01
N GLY A 216 -9.77 -2.43 -1.08
CA GLY A 216 -9.74 -3.55 -0.14
C GLY A 216 -10.19 -4.89 -0.72
N ILE A 217 -10.28 -5.04 -2.04
CA ILE A 217 -10.81 -6.25 -2.68
C ILE A 217 -9.73 -7.33 -2.79
N ASN A 218 -10.04 -8.52 -2.24
CA ASN A 218 -9.16 -9.68 -2.30
C ASN A 218 -9.95 -10.96 -2.64
N PRO A 219 -9.77 -11.53 -3.84
CA PRO A 219 -10.50 -12.72 -4.29
C PRO A 219 -10.26 -13.99 -3.46
N VAL A 220 -9.16 -14.06 -2.71
CA VAL A 220 -8.81 -15.25 -1.90
C VAL A 220 -9.46 -15.17 -0.51
N PHE A 221 -9.23 -14.06 0.21
CA PHE A 221 -9.58 -13.90 1.61
C PHE A 221 -10.86 -13.09 1.86
N GLY A 222 -11.45 -12.53 0.81
CA GLY A 222 -12.66 -11.71 0.90
C GLY A 222 -12.37 -10.21 0.84
N ASP A 223 -13.45 -9.45 0.67
CA ASP A 223 -13.37 -8.01 0.52
C ASP A 223 -13.35 -7.30 1.87
N MET A 224 -12.53 -6.26 1.96
CA MET A 224 -12.37 -5.43 3.15
C MET A 224 -13.06 -4.08 2.94
N SER A 225 -13.78 -3.63 3.95
CA SER A 225 -14.42 -2.33 3.97
C SER A 225 -13.71 -1.40 4.95
N ASN A 226 -13.76 -0.10 4.68
CA ASN A 226 -13.19 0.89 5.59
C ASN A 226 -13.89 0.79 6.96
N PRO A 227 -13.13 0.76 8.07
CA PRO A 227 -13.69 0.67 9.43
C PRO A 227 -14.63 1.81 9.81
N HIS A 228 -14.48 2.98 9.18
CA HIS A 228 -15.31 4.17 9.44
C HIS A 228 -16.55 4.24 8.54
N SER A 229 -16.56 3.52 7.38
CA SER A 229 -17.69 3.49 6.45
C SER A 229 -17.61 2.30 5.51
N SER A 230 -18.61 1.43 5.54
CA SER A 230 -18.68 0.24 4.68
C SER A 230 -18.72 0.56 3.17
N GLU A 231 -19.14 1.77 2.81
CA GLU A 231 -19.25 2.24 1.43
C GLU A 231 -17.95 2.78 0.85
N HIS A 232 -16.90 2.94 1.69
CA HIS A 232 -15.62 3.51 1.30
C HIS A 232 -14.50 2.47 1.30
N GLU A 233 -13.47 2.77 0.53
CA GLU A 233 -12.28 1.92 0.39
C GLU A 233 -11.36 2.01 1.62
N THR A 234 -10.70 0.91 1.94
CA THR A 234 -9.69 0.84 3.01
C THR A 234 -8.39 1.54 2.65
N GLY A 235 -8.19 1.84 1.38
CA GLY A 235 -6.86 2.08 0.84
C GLY A 235 -6.07 0.77 0.71
N GLY A 236 -4.92 0.84 0.06
CA GLY A 236 -4.09 -0.34 -0.21
C GLY A 236 -2.62 0.01 -0.48
N SER A 237 -1.80 -1.01 -0.47
CA SER A 237 -2.13 -2.45 -0.50
C SER A 237 -2.11 -3.15 0.86
N SER A 238 -1.71 -2.51 1.98
CA SER A 238 -1.78 -3.11 3.33
C SER A 238 -3.19 -2.95 3.92
N SER A 239 -4.22 -3.35 3.15
CA SER A 239 -5.63 -3.14 3.48
C SER A 239 -6.03 -3.91 4.74
N GLY A 240 -5.59 -5.16 4.86
CA GLY A 240 -5.89 -6.01 6.03
C GLY A 240 -5.27 -5.47 7.32
N GLU A 241 -4.04 -4.94 7.27
CA GLU A 241 -3.44 -4.24 8.42
C GLU A 241 -4.28 -3.00 8.79
N GLY A 242 -4.68 -2.20 7.80
CA GLY A 242 -5.52 -1.03 8.00
C GLY A 242 -6.82 -1.35 8.76
N VAL A 243 -7.53 -2.40 8.33
CA VAL A 243 -8.79 -2.84 8.96
C VAL A 243 -8.54 -3.42 10.35
N LEU A 244 -7.64 -4.41 10.47
CA LEU A 244 -7.41 -5.14 11.70
C LEU A 244 -6.94 -4.24 12.84
N LEU A 245 -5.97 -3.34 12.57
CA LEU A 245 -5.43 -2.41 13.56
C LEU A 245 -6.46 -1.35 13.99
N SER A 246 -7.22 -0.80 13.04
CA SER A 246 -8.26 0.19 13.32
C SER A 246 -9.37 -0.39 14.20
N LEU A 247 -9.77 -1.64 13.96
CA LEU A 247 -10.77 -2.37 14.74
C LEU A 247 -10.20 -3.06 15.99
N ARG A 248 -8.95 -2.75 16.38
CA ARG A 248 -8.26 -3.25 17.57
C ARG A 248 -8.04 -4.77 17.59
N GLY A 249 -8.04 -5.41 16.42
CA GLY A 249 -7.75 -6.83 16.27
C GLY A 249 -6.27 -7.19 16.40
N SER A 250 -5.38 -6.17 16.37
CA SER A 250 -3.94 -6.27 16.68
C SER A 250 -3.47 -4.96 17.31
N PRO A 251 -2.47 -4.99 18.22
CA PRO A 251 -1.95 -3.76 18.83
C PRO A 251 -1.06 -2.96 17.87
N VAL A 252 -0.23 -3.63 17.08
CA VAL A 252 0.71 -3.07 16.11
C VAL A 252 0.95 -4.09 15.01
N GLY A 253 1.31 -3.65 13.80
CA GLY A 253 1.51 -4.54 12.67
C GLY A 253 2.54 -4.04 11.66
N ILE A 254 2.83 -4.88 10.68
CA ILE A 254 3.84 -4.64 9.64
C ILE A 254 3.20 -4.63 8.26
N GLY A 255 3.36 -3.50 7.57
CA GLY A 255 2.98 -3.32 6.18
C GLY A 255 4.17 -3.25 5.22
N THR A 256 3.86 -3.09 3.94
CA THR A 256 4.86 -2.83 2.89
C THR A 256 4.42 -1.65 2.03
N ASP A 257 5.36 -0.84 1.54
CA ASP A 257 5.07 0.37 0.78
C ASP A 257 5.99 0.48 -0.46
N LEU A 258 5.39 0.44 -1.65
CA LEU A 258 6.06 0.68 -2.94
C LEU A 258 5.64 2.02 -3.54
N ALA A 259 4.40 2.46 -3.28
CA ALA A 259 3.82 3.69 -3.84
C ALA A 259 2.78 4.32 -2.91
N GLY A 260 2.87 4.06 -1.59
CA GLY A 260 1.91 4.53 -0.59
C GLY A 260 1.21 3.43 0.19
N SER A 261 1.62 2.17 0.02
CA SER A 261 0.86 1.00 0.51
C SER A 261 0.90 0.76 2.04
N ILE A 262 1.66 1.53 2.83
CA ILE A 262 1.51 1.70 4.27
C ILE A 262 0.69 2.95 4.55
N ARG A 263 1.08 4.07 3.94
CA ARG A 263 0.60 5.42 4.24
C ARG A 263 -0.86 5.63 3.89
N ILE A 264 -1.30 5.17 2.71
CA ILE A 264 -2.68 5.32 2.25
C ILE A 264 -3.66 4.54 3.13
N PRO A 265 -3.51 3.21 3.38
CA PRO A 265 -4.43 2.51 4.25
C PRO A 265 -4.34 3.00 5.71
N SER A 266 -3.18 3.46 6.18
CA SER A 266 -3.09 4.07 7.51
C SER A 266 -4.00 5.29 7.63
N VAL A 267 -3.87 6.28 6.75
CA VAL A 267 -4.67 7.51 6.84
C VAL A 267 -6.16 7.24 6.58
N PHE A 268 -6.51 6.36 5.64
CA PHE A 268 -7.90 6.05 5.36
C PHE A 268 -8.62 5.31 6.50
N CYS A 269 -7.87 4.51 7.27
CA CYS A 269 -8.38 3.78 8.43
C CYS A 269 -8.11 4.49 9.78
N GLY A 270 -7.62 5.74 9.76
CA GLY A 270 -7.40 6.52 10.99
C GLY A 270 -6.20 6.08 11.82
N LEU A 271 -5.15 5.54 11.20
CA LEU A 271 -3.95 5.00 11.83
C LEU A 271 -2.71 5.84 11.51
N ALA A 272 -1.68 5.68 12.35
CA ALA A 272 -0.32 6.07 12.03
C ALA A 272 0.39 4.97 11.23
N GLY A 273 1.30 5.37 10.34
CA GLY A 273 2.11 4.44 9.56
C GLY A 273 3.44 5.07 9.14
N LEU A 274 4.49 4.27 9.05
CA LEU A 274 5.80 4.73 8.63
C LEU A 274 6.31 3.88 7.47
N LYS A 275 6.63 4.53 6.36
CA LYS A 275 7.47 4.00 5.29
C LYS A 275 8.92 4.41 5.56
N PRO A 276 9.79 3.56 6.05
CA PRO A 276 11.20 3.88 6.23
C PRO A 276 11.93 4.05 4.89
N THR A 277 13.17 4.55 4.94
CA THR A 277 14.14 4.42 3.85
C THR A 277 14.29 2.93 3.49
N THR A 278 14.43 2.61 2.21
CA THR A 278 14.62 1.22 1.77
C THR A 278 15.83 0.58 2.46
N ASN A 279 15.71 -0.66 2.88
CA ASN A 279 16.70 -1.39 3.68
C ASN A 279 16.96 -0.82 5.10
N ARG A 280 16.19 0.15 5.59
CA ARG A 280 16.22 0.49 7.02
C ARG A 280 15.71 -0.70 7.87
N ILE A 281 14.66 -1.37 7.38
CA ILE A 281 14.21 -2.69 7.82
C ILE A 281 14.45 -3.66 6.67
N SER A 282 14.89 -4.88 6.99
CA SER A 282 15.16 -5.91 5.97
C SER A 282 13.93 -6.22 5.12
N SER A 283 14.11 -6.27 3.82
CA SER A 283 13.12 -6.81 2.87
C SER A 283 13.41 -8.24 2.43
N LYS A 284 14.40 -8.92 3.07
CA LYS A 284 14.75 -10.31 2.77
C LYS A 284 13.61 -11.25 3.15
N GLY A 285 13.12 -12.02 2.17
CA GLY A 285 11.96 -12.89 2.35
C GLY A 285 10.61 -12.17 2.26
N VAL A 286 10.57 -10.88 1.89
CA VAL A 286 9.31 -10.18 1.61
C VAL A 286 8.94 -10.35 0.14
N GLY A 287 7.70 -10.79 -0.12
CA GLY A 287 7.19 -11.02 -1.46
C GLY A 287 7.07 -9.73 -2.27
N VAL A 288 7.44 -9.81 -3.55
CA VAL A 288 7.19 -8.77 -4.54
C VAL A 288 6.44 -9.36 -5.73
N ILE A 289 5.52 -8.59 -6.32
CA ILE A 289 4.86 -9.02 -7.54
C ILE A 289 5.76 -8.69 -8.73
N GLY A 290 5.94 -9.65 -9.64
CA GLY A 290 6.80 -9.45 -10.79
C GLY A 290 8.08 -10.28 -10.71
N HIS A 291 9.23 -9.67 -10.96
CA HIS A 291 10.55 -10.30 -10.80
C HIS A 291 10.86 -10.59 -9.33
N LYS A 292 11.92 -11.38 -9.08
CA LYS A 292 12.32 -11.78 -7.72
C LYS A 292 12.57 -10.61 -6.77
N LYS A 293 12.86 -9.40 -7.28
CA LYS A 293 12.98 -8.13 -6.53
C LYS A 293 12.61 -6.96 -7.44
N SER A 294 11.94 -5.94 -6.90
CA SER A 294 11.83 -4.64 -7.56
C SER A 294 13.20 -3.95 -7.55
N VAL A 295 13.62 -3.43 -8.71
CA VAL A 295 14.97 -2.89 -8.91
C VAL A 295 14.97 -1.36 -8.88
N LEU A 296 14.00 -0.73 -9.54
CA LEU A 296 13.95 0.73 -9.70
C LEU A 296 13.19 1.42 -8.57
N LEU A 297 12.01 0.92 -8.22
CA LEU A 297 11.30 1.31 -7.00
C LEU A 297 11.32 0.15 -6.04
N ARG A 298 12.06 0.29 -4.94
CA ARG A 298 12.21 -0.77 -3.95
C ARG A 298 11.05 -0.74 -2.96
N VAL A 299 10.60 -1.94 -2.56
CA VAL A 299 9.62 -2.08 -1.50
C VAL A 299 10.26 -1.74 -0.16
N SER A 300 9.66 -0.81 0.56
CA SER A 300 9.98 -0.53 1.95
C SER A 300 9.05 -1.31 2.87
N VAL A 301 9.57 -1.87 3.95
CA VAL A 301 8.81 -2.52 5.01
C VAL A 301 8.72 -1.56 6.20
N GLY A 302 7.57 -1.46 6.83
CA GLY A 302 7.44 -0.53 7.94
C GLY A 302 6.25 -0.80 8.86
N PRO A 303 6.25 -0.15 10.04
CA PRO A 303 5.23 -0.30 11.05
C PRO A 303 3.93 0.45 10.71
N MET A 304 2.82 -0.13 11.17
CA MET A 304 1.47 0.46 11.20
C MET A 304 0.90 0.28 12.61
N GLY A 305 0.17 1.28 13.12
CA GLY A 305 -0.38 1.22 14.48
C GLY A 305 -1.33 2.39 14.77
N ARG A 306 -1.92 2.38 15.96
CA ARG A 306 -2.85 3.44 16.37
C ARG A 306 -2.15 4.71 16.86
N ARG A 307 -0.90 4.58 17.33
CA ARG A 307 -0.11 5.68 17.91
C ARG A 307 1.30 5.71 17.34
N VAL A 308 1.89 6.87 17.30
CA VAL A 308 3.26 7.06 16.82
C VAL A 308 4.29 6.35 17.71
N ASP A 309 4.06 6.33 19.03
CA ASP A 309 4.92 5.59 19.98
C ASP A 309 4.92 4.08 19.69
N ASP A 310 3.80 3.50 19.23
CA ASP A 310 3.73 2.08 18.85
C ASP A 310 4.64 1.77 17.67
N LEU A 311 4.69 2.69 16.69
CA LEU A 311 5.61 2.57 15.54
C LEU A 311 7.07 2.63 15.99
N ALA A 312 7.41 3.56 16.89
CA ALA A 312 8.76 3.70 17.42
C ALA A 312 9.20 2.45 18.19
N LYS A 313 8.31 1.82 18.97
CA LYS A 313 8.58 0.56 19.67
C LYS A 313 8.88 -0.57 18.70
N LEU A 314 8.09 -0.69 17.62
CA LEU A 314 8.33 -1.71 16.59
C LEU A 314 9.65 -1.46 15.84
N MET A 315 9.98 -0.20 15.52
CA MET A 315 11.29 0.14 14.95
C MET A 315 12.45 -0.28 15.86
N ARG A 316 12.39 0.02 17.17
CA ARG A 316 13.44 -0.41 18.13
C ARG A 316 13.55 -1.93 18.21
N THR A 317 12.43 -2.63 18.21
CA THR A 317 12.39 -4.10 18.28
C THR A 317 13.05 -4.73 17.04
N LEU A 318 12.93 -4.11 15.88
CA LEU A 318 13.48 -4.61 14.63
C LEU A 318 14.94 -4.18 14.39
N LEU A 319 15.31 -2.94 14.78
CA LEU A 319 16.64 -2.38 14.51
C LEU A 319 17.67 -2.88 15.54
N THR A 320 17.97 -4.17 15.49
CA THR A 320 18.89 -4.85 16.44
C THR A 320 20.05 -5.51 15.72
N THR A 321 21.06 -5.88 16.48
CA THR A 321 22.23 -6.62 15.96
C THR A 321 21.79 -7.89 15.22
N LYS A 322 20.71 -8.55 15.68
CA LYS A 322 20.16 -9.75 15.03
C LYS A 322 19.80 -9.47 13.58
N MET A 323 19.05 -8.39 13.31
CA MET A 323 18.66 -8.01 11.93
C MET A 323 19.90 -7.73 11.07
N PHE A 324 20.87 -6.99 11.59
CA PHE A 324 22.07 -6.61 10.84
C PHE A 324 22.94 -7.82 10.48
N GLN A 325 22.97 -8.85 11.35
CA GLN A 325 23.65 -10.12 11.07
C GLN A 325 22.91 -10.97 10.03
N MET A 326 21.57 -10.95 10.04
CA MET A 326 20.77 -11.76 9.13
C MET A 326 20.66 -11.18 7.71
N ASP A 327 20.74 -9.85 7.60
CA ASP A 327 20.70 -9.17 6.31
C ASP A 327 21.80 -8.09 6.24
N PRO A 328 22.94 -8.39 5.59
CA PRO A 328 24.07 -7.47 5.49
C PRO A 328 23.80 -6.23 4.62
N TYR A 329 22.66 -6.18 3.92
CA TYR A 329 22.23 -4.99 3.17
C TYR A 329 21.45 -3.98 4.04
N VAL A 330 21.15 -4.33 5.28
CA VAL A 330 20.59 -3.40 6.27
C VAL A 330 21.74 -2.68 6.95
N PRO A 331 21.86 -1.34 6.84
CA PRO A 331 22.86 -0.59 7.56
C PRO A 331 22.75 -0.80 9.07
N PRO A 332 23.86 -0.99 9.80
CA PRO A 332 23.83 -1.26 11.25
C PRO A 332 23.58 0.02 12.06
N LEU A 333 22.46 0.67 11.78
CA LEU A 333 22.01 1.88 12.44
C LEU A 333 20.92 1.51 13.47
N LEU A 334 21.25 1.57 14.74
CA LEU A 334 20.28 1.41 15.82
C LEU A 334 19.27 2.56 15.83
N PHE A 335 18.13 2.36 16.49
CA PHE A 335 17.15 3.43 16.71
C PHE A 335 17.75 4.52 17.61
N ASN A 336 17.64 5.78 17.20
CA ASN A 336 18.21 6.92 17.94
C ASN A 336 17.15 7.63 18.78
N ASP A 337 17.15 7.34 20.08
CA ASP A 337 16.20 7.91 21.04
C ASP A 337 16.34 9.43 21.22
N MET A 338 17.53 10.00 21.05
CA MET A 338 17.75 11.45 21.16
C MET A 338 17.06 12.19 20.00
N ILE A 339 17.18 11.67 18.77
CA ILE A 339 16.48 12.24 17.61
C ILE A 339 14.97 12.08 17.77
N TYR A 340 14.50 10.90 18.22
CA TYR A 340 13.08 10.65 18.45
C TYR A 340 12.47 11.54 19.56
N ALA A 341 13.27 11.89 20.56
CA ALA A 341 12.88 12.82 21.62
C ALA A 341 13.00 14.30 21.22
N GLY A 342 13.61 14.60 20.06
CA GLY A 342 13.88 15.98 19.61
C GLY A 342 14.95 16.73 20.38
N THR A 343 15.72 16.03 21.24
CA THR A 343 16.71 16.66 22.12
C THR A 343 17.99 17.07 21.40
N ASP A 344 18.28 16.48 20.24
CA ASP A 344 19.42 16.85 19.39
C ASP A 344 19.19 18.15 18.62
N LYS A 345 17.96 18.40 18.18
CA LYS A 345 17.55 19.60 17.44
C LYS A 345 16.09 19.95 17.77
N PRO A 346 15.82 20.72 18.82
CA PRO A 346 14.47 21.01 19.27
C PRO A 346 13.67 21.92 18.34
N LYS A 347 14.35 22.72 17.48
CA LYS A 347 13.72 23.62 16.50
C LYS A 347 14.10 23.21 15.08
N LEU A 348 13.10 22.83 14.28
CA LEU A 348 13.27 22.37 12.91
C LEU A 348 12.83 23.44 11.89
N THR A 349 13.42 23.39 10.70
CA THR A 349 12.93 24.10 9.51
C THR A 349 12.17 23.10 8.65
N ILE A 350 10.85 23.28 8.53
CA ILE A 350 9.93 22.34 7.89
C ILE A 350 9.29 22.99 6.67
N GLY A 351 9.48 22.36 5.50
CA GLY A 351 8.77 22.75 4.30
C GLY A 351 7.32 22.27 4.33
N TYR A 352 6.39 22.98 3.68
CA TYR A 352 5.02 22.49 3.55
C TYR A 352 4.38 22.85 2.22
N TYR A 353 3.46 21.99 1.78
CA TYR A 353 2.51 22.28 0.69
C TYR A 353 1.17 21.60 0.96
N THR A 354 0.08 22.21 0.51
CA THR A 354 -1.29 21.71 0.71
C THR A 354 -1.83 20.97 -0.50
N THR A 355 -1.17 21.12 -1.66
CA THR A 355 -1.52 20.46 -2.92
C THR A 355 -0.29 20.41 -3.83
N LEU A 356 -0.26 19.46 -4.74
CA LEU A 356 0.68 19.44 -5.86
C LEU A 356 0.08 20.23 -7.02
N GLU A 357 0.85 21.18 -7.56
CA GLU A 357 0.39 22.08 -8.60
C GLU A 357 0.89 21.64 -9.98
N ASP A 358 0.14 20.75 -10.62
CA ASP A 358 0.39 20.33 -12.01
C ASP A 358 -0.93 19.92 -12.66
N PRO A 359 -1.16 20.25 -13.94
CA PRO A 359 -2.40 19.89 -14.65
C PRO A 359 -2.65 18.38 -14.77
N LEU A 360 -1.63 17.54 -14.65
CA LEU A 360 -1.77 16.07 -14.67
C LEU A 360 -2.05 15.48 -13.29
N ILE A 361 -1.80 16.22 -12.21
CA ILE A 361 -1.93 15.75 -10.84
C ILE A 361 -3.27 16.20 -10.25
N ILE A 362 -3.88 15.37 -9.43
CA ILE A 362 -5.15 15.69 -8.78
C ILE A 362 -4.89 16.73 -7.68
N THR A 363 -5.59 17.83 -7.75
CA THR A 363 -5.56 18.88 -6.72
C THR A 363 -6.22 18.39 -5.44
N SER A 364 -5.65 18.73 -4.27
CA SER A 364 -6.21 18.35 -2.97
C SER A 364 -7.58 19.02 -2.72
N VAL A 365 -8.50 18.24 -2.14
CA VAL A 365 -9.83 18.72 -1.74
C VAL A 365 -9.76 19.60 -0.48
N PRO A 366 -10.82 20.40 -0.18
CA PRO A 366 -10.83 21.33 0.96
C PRO A 366 -10.45 20.71 2.30
N SER A 367 -10.97 19.55 2.64
CA SER A 367 -10.67 18.85 3.91
C SER A 367 -9.18 18.56 4.09
N VAL A 368 -8.51 18.12 3.02
CA VAL A 368 -7.06 17.81 3.04
C VAL A 368 -6.24 19.09 3.20
N ARG A 369 -6.58 20.15 2.44
CA ARG A 369 -5.88 21.45 2.56
C ARG A 369 -6.03 22.05 3.95
N ARG A 370 -7.24 22.01 4.53
CA ARG A 370 -7.52 22.48 5.88
C ARG A 370 -6.66 21.73 6.90
N ILE A 371 -6.66 20.40 6.87
CA ILE A 371 -5.90 19.58 7.83
C ILE A 371 -4.38 19.80 7.71
N VAL A 372 -3.84 20.00 6.51
CA VAL A 372 -2.41 20.37 6.38
C VAL A 372 -2.14 21.74 7.01
N ASN A 373 -2.98 22.76 6.75
CA ASN A 373 -2.80 24.09 7.33
C ASN A 373 -2.90 24.07 8.87
N GLU A 374 -3.90 23.39 9.44
CA GLU A 374 -4.02 23.21 10.89
C GLU A 374 -2.78 22.52 11.48
N SER A 375 -2.24 21.51 10.81
CA SER A 375 -1.02 20.81 11.22
C SER A 375 0.22 21.72 11.15
N VAL A 376 0.31 22.55 10.14
CA VAL A 376 1.35 23.60 9.99
C VAL A 376 1.28 24.59 11.16
N ASP A 377 0.09 25.03 11.53
CA ASP A 377 -0.09 25.99 12.63
C ASP A 377 0.25 25.37 14.00
N ILE A 378 -0.08 24.10 14.22
CA ILE A 378 0.36 23.32 15.40
C ILE A 378 1.89 23.33 15.49
N LEU A 379 2.60 23.00 14.42
CA LEU A 379 4.07 22.95 14.42
C LEU A 379 4.69 24.34 14.62
N ARG A 380 4.08 25.41 14.10
CA ARG A 380 4.51 26.80 14.41
C ARG A 380 4.36 27.14 15.89
N GLN A 381 3.25 26.76 16.50
CA GLN A 381 3.02 26.94 17.94
C GLN A 381 4.01 26.17 18.79
N ARG A 382 4.51 25.02 18.30
CA ARG A 382 5.61 24.24 18.91
C ARG A 382 6.99 24.88 18.71
N GLY A 383 7.10 25.97 17.96
CA GLY A 383 8.33 26.73 17.78
C GLY A 383 9.15 26.37 16.53
N HIS A 384 8.64 25.50 15.66
CA HIS A 384 9.28 25.19 14.38
C HIS A 384 9.14 26.31 13.36
N ILE A 385 10.05 26.36 12.39
CA ILE A 385 10.00 27.29 11.25
C ILE A 385 9.30 26.58 10.10
N LEU A 386 8.15 27.08 9.66
CA LEU A 386 7.35 26.51 8.57
C LEU A 386 7.46 27.40 7.33
N LEU A 387 7.99 26.86 6.23
CA LEU A 387 8.21 27.53 4.97
C LEU A 387 7.40 26.88 3.84
N PRO A 388 6.74 27.63 2.95
CA PRO A 388 6.18 27.07 1.73
C PRO A 388 7.27 26.35 0.93
N PHE A 389 6.94 25.17 0.41
CA PHE A 389 7.85 24.37 -0.40
C PHE A 389 7.13 23.87 -1.65
N HIS A 390 7.80 23.95 -2.79
CA HIS A 390 7.28 23.48 -4.07
C HIS A 390 8.20 22.37 -4.58
N PRO A 391 7.75 21.11 -4.59
CA PRO A 391 8.51 20.02 -5.19
C PRO A 391 8.86 20.33 -6.65
N PRO A 392 10.12 20.12 -7.10
CA PRO A 392 10.50 20.39 -8.50
C PRO A 392 9.80 19.40 -9.43
N ASP A 393 9.46 19.85 -10.63
CA ASP A 393 8.88 19.10 -11.75
C ASP A 393 8.12 17.82 -11.37
N ILE A 394 6.99 17.98 -10.69
CA ILE A 394 6.19 16.86 -10.16
C ILE A 394 5.63 15.97 -11.28
N LYS A 395 5.42 16.53 -12.47
CA LYS A 395 5.03 15.77 -13.64
C LYS A 395 6.12 14.76 -14.03
N TRP A 396 7.35 15.21 -14.10
CA TRP A 396 8.49 14.35 -14.44
C TRP A 396 8.69 13.26 -13.37
N ALA A 397 8.61 13.60 -12.09
CA ALA A 397 8.66 12.64 -11.00
C ALA A 397 7.59 11.54 -11.13
N TYR A 398 6.35 11.93 -11.43
CA TYR A 398 5.24 10.99 -11.63
C TYR A 398 5.50 10.08 -12.85
N GLU A 399 5.97 10.65 -13.96
CA GLU A 399 6.33 9.90 -15.17
C GLU A 399 7.45 8.88 -14.90
N LEU A 400 8.53 9.29 -14.23
CA LEU A 400 9.63 8.40 -13.82
C LEU A 400 9.13 7.27 -12.94
N SER A 401 8.27 7.57 -11.96
CA SER A 401 7.69 6.59 -11.04
C SER A 401 6.86 5.55 -11.79
N MET A 402 6.00 5.96 -12.71
CA MET A 402 5.15 5.06 -13.49
C MET A 402 5.98 4.17 -14.43
N LYS A 403 7.01 4.73 -15.07
CA LYS A 403 7.95 3.95 -15.90
C LYS A 403 8.72 2.93 -15.05
N ALA A 404 9.18 3.31 -13.86
CA ALA A 404 9.87 2.41 -12.96
C ALA A 404 8.99 1.24 -12.51
N ILE A 405 7.75 1.51 -12.08
CA ILE A 405 6.76 0.46 -11.75
C ILE A 405 6.52 -0.46 -12.94
N SER A 406 6.39 0.10 -14.15
CA SER A 406 6.14 -0.68 -15.36
C SER A 406 7.28 -1.64 -15.70
N VAL A 407 8.55 -1.22 -15.52
CA VAL A 407 9.72 -2.10 -15.73
C VAL A 407 9.67 -3.31 -14.79
N ASP A 408 9.35 -3.07 -13.53
CA ASP A 408 9.39 -4.11 -12.51
C ASP A 408 8.21 -5.09 -12.59
N THR A 409 7.06 -4.67 -13.16
CA THR A 409 5.80 -5.44 -13.01
C THR A 409 5.22 -6.01 -14.31
N LYS A 410 5.46 -5.36 -15.47
CA LYS A 410 4.71 -5.60 -16.72
C LYS A 410 4.65 -7.06 -17.18
N TYR A 411 5.79 -7.73 -17.30
CA TYR A 411 5.86 -9.05 -17.94
C TYR A 411 5.23 -10.17 -17.08
N ASN A 412 5.43 -10.11 -15.78
CA ASN A 412 4.93 -11.17 -14.88
C ASN A 412 3.48 -10.95 -14.50
N LEU A 413 3.01 -9.69 -14.52
CA LEU A 413 1.63 -9.38 -14.12
C LEU A 413 0.62 -9.88 -15.15
N GLN A 414 0.90 -9.78 -16.45
CA GLN A 414 -0.01 -10.30 -17.50
C GLN A 414 -0.23 -11.81 -17.39
N GLU A 415 0.83 -12.58 -17.16
CA GLU A 415 0.75 -14.02 -17.00
C GLU A 415 0.06 -14.40 -15.68
N ALA A 416 0.39 -13.71 -14.59
CA ALA A 416 -0.20 -13.93 -13.28
C ALA A 416 -1.71 -13.69 -13.28
N LEU A 417 -2.18 -12.64 -13.99
CA LEU A 417 -3.59 -12.25 -14.03
C LEU A 417 -4.44 -13.04 -15.03
N PHE A 418 -3.83 -13.86 -15.88
CA PHE A 418 -4.59 -14.64 -16.86
C PHE A 418 -5.57 -15.60 -16.19
N ALA A 419 -6.86 -15.43 -16.49
CA ALA A 419 -8.01 -16.17 -15.94
C ALA A 419 -8.28 -15.99 -14.43
N GLU A 420 -7.55 -15.12 -13.73
CA GLU A 420 -7.90 -14.71 -12.36
C GLU A 420 -9.21 -13.91 -12.33
N PRO A 421 -9.99 -13.98 -11.26
CA PRO A 421 -11.09 -13.03 -11.03
C PRO A 421 -10.49 -11.67 -10.68
N LEU A 422 -10.66 -10.68 -11.56
CA LEU A 422 -10.09 -9.35 -11.40
C LEU A 422 -11.13 -8.39 -10.83
N ASN A 423 -10.73 -7.60 -9.81
CA ASN A 423 -11.49 -6.43 -9.38
C ASN A 423 -11.39 -5.28 -10.42
N GLU A 424 -12.23 -4.25 -10.29
CA GLU A 424 -12.28 -3.14 -11.25
C GLU A 424 -10.93 -2.42 -11.40
N HIS A 425 -10.20 -2.20 -10.29
CA HIS A 425 -8.90 -1.54 -10.31
C HIS A 425 -7.85 -2.41 -11.01
N THR A 426 -7.83 -3.70 -10.72
CA THR A 426 -6.90 -4.65 -11.35
C THR A 426 -7.26 -4.89 -12.82
N LYS A 427 -8.56 -4.91 -13.19
CA LYS A 427 -8.98 -4.97 -14.60
C LYS A 427 -8.49 -3.75 -15.39
N PHE A 428 -8.64 -2.56 -14.82
CA PHE A 428 -8.17 -1.33 -15.44
C PHE A 428 -6.65 -1.37 -15.66
N LEU A 429 -5.89 -1.73 -14.64
CA LEU A 429 -4.43 -1.89 -14.75
C LEU A 429 -4.07 -2.95 -15.80
N TYR A 430 -4.71 -4.12 -15.77
CA TYR A 430 -4.47 -5.20 -16.73
C TYR A 430 -4.74 -4.76 -18.17
N LEU A 431 -5.84 -4.03 -18.39
CA LEU A 431 -6.16 -3.46 -19.68
C LEU A 431 -5.04 -2.51 -20.14
N LEU A 432 -4.64 -1.56 -19.29
CA LEU A 432 -3.62 -0.56 -19.62
C LEU A 432 -2.27 -1.20 -19.99
N ILE A 433 -1.80 -2.18 -19.21
CA ILE A 433 -0.52 -2.84 -19.51
C ILE A 433 -0.59 -3.74 -20.75
N SER A 434 -1.79 -4.19 -21.14
CA SER A 434 -2.01 -5.09 -22.28
C SER A 434 -2.15 -4.37 -23.62
N LEU A 435 -2.50 -3.08 -23.62
CA LEU A 435 -2.70 -2.31 -24.85
C LEU A 435 -1.37 -1.93 -25.52
N PRO A 436 -1.30 -1.91 -26.86
CA PRO A 436 -0.14 -1.40 -27.58
C PRO A 436 -0.01 0.13 -27.39
N HIS A 437 1.23 0.64 -27.43
CA HIS A 437 1.54 2.04 -27.17
C HIS A 437 0.69 3.04 -27.99
N TRP A 438 0.58 2.82 -29.31
CA TRP A 438 -0.18 3.71 -30.19
C TRP A 438 -1.66 3.85 -29.77
N LEU A 439 -2.26 2.77 -29.27
CA LEU A 439 -3.65 2.79 -28.79
C LEU A 439 -3.78 3.55 -27.48
N LYS A 440 -2.80 3.43 -26.58
CA LYS A 440 -2.73 4.22 -25.33
C LYS A 440 -2.68 5.71 -25.63
N VAL A 441 -1.78 6.13 -26.53
CA VAL A 441 -1.68 7.54 -26.96
C VAL A 441 -3.00 8.05 -27.55
N MET A 442 -3.70 7.20 -28.32
CA MET A 442 -5.00 7.55 -28.88
C MET A 442 -6.07 7.70 -27.81
N ILE A 443 -6.07 6.81 -26.81
CA ILE A 443 -6.97 6.88 -25.65
C ILE A 443 -6.67 8.15 -24.83
N ASP A 444 -5.41 8.48 -24.54
CA ASP A 444 -5.05 9.70 -23.83
C ASP A 444 -5.55 10.96 -24.55
N LYS A 445 -5.39 11.04 -25.88
CA LYS A 445 -5.94 12.15 -26.67
C LYS A 445 -7.46 12.25 -26.58
N LEU A 446 -8.16 11.12 -26.64
CA LEU A 446 -9.62 11.08 -26.53
C LEU A 446 -10.08 11.50 -25.12
N LEU A 447 -9.41 11.02 -24.07
CA LEU A 447 -9.70 11.38 -22.70
C LEU A 447 -9.46 12.89 -22.46
N ASN A 448 -8.43 13.47 -23.08
CA ASN A 448 -8.19 14.92 -23.02
C ASN A 448 -9.36 15.72 -23.57
N ILE A 449 -9.93 15.28 -24.70
CA ILE A 449 -11.10 15.93 -25.32
C ILE A 449 -12.34 15.78 -24.43
N ILE A 450 -12.59 14.59 -23.88
CA ILE A 450 -13.80 14.28 -23.11
C ILE A 450 -13.79 14.99 -21.75
N PHE A 451 -12.63 15.01 -21.07
CA PHE A 451 -12.50 15.49 -19.70
C PHE A 451 -11.91 16.90 -19.58
N GLY A 452 -11.50 17.52 -20.70
CA GLY A 452 -10.97 18.89 -20.71
C GLY A 452 -9.65 19.06 -19.94
N ARG A 453 -8.85 17.98 -19.87
CA ARG A 453 -7.61 17.95 -19.10
C ARG A 453 -6.56 17.07 -19.82
N PRO A 454 -5.26 17.44 -19.77
CA PRO A 454 -4.20 16.53 -20.21
C PRO A 454 -4.27 15.22 -19.41
N ALA A 455 -4.51 14.10 -20.08
CA ALA A 455 -4.41 12.77 -19.49
C ALA A 455 -3.27 12.02 -20.19
N ALA A 456 -2.15 11.86 -19.50
CA ALA A 456 -1.04 11.04 -19.97
C ALA A 456 -0.94 9.73 -19.15
N VAL A 457 -2.06 9.35 -18.51
CA VAL A 457 -2.11 8.24 -17.54
C VAL A 457 -1.79 6.91 -18.19
N THR A 458 -2.22 6.72 -19.44
CA THR A 458 -2.08 5.42 -20.10
C THR A 458 -0.70 5.24 -20.75
N SER A 459 -0.11 6.32 -21.27
CA SER A 459 1.20 6.27 -21.94
C SER A 459 2.37 6.16 -20.94
N PHE A 460 2.23 6.68 -19.72
CA PHE A 460 3.26 6.59 -18.70
C PHE A 460 3.52 5.15 -18.21
N LEU A 461 2.54 4.26 -18.36
CA LEU A 461 2.69 2.83 -18.05
C LEU A 461 3.47 2.03 -19.11
N ASP A 462 4.01 2.67 -20.14
CA ASP A 462 4.94 2.05 -21.06
C ASP A 462 6.37 2.24 -20.58
N GLY A 463 6.86 1.27 -19.83
CA GLY A 463 8.27 1.23 -19.45
C GLY A 463 9.21 1.24 -20.68
N PRO A 464 10.45 1.66 -20.51
CA PRO A 464 11.45 1.67 -21.55
C PRO A 464 11.65 0.28 -22.15
N ARG A 465 11.88 0.21 -23.45
CA ARG A 465 12.21 -1.03 -24.15
C ARG A 465 13.69 -1.02 -24.54
N GLY A 466 14.43 -2.01 -24.05
CA GLY A 466 15.86 -2.19 -24.32
C GLY A 466 16.76 -1.57 -23.25
N GLU A 467 17.98 -2.07 -23.20
CA GLU A 467 18.97 -1.75 -22.14
C GLU A 467 19.29 -0.26 -22.04
N ALA A 468 19.60 0.39 -23.15
CA ALA A 468 19.96 1.81 -23.18
C ALA A 468 18.86 2.71 -22.61
N LYS A 469 17.59 2.45 -22.92
CA LYS A 469 16.48 3.23 -22.38
C LYS A 469 16.24 2.96 -20.91
N THR A 470 16.54 1.76 -20.43
CA THR A 470 16.45 1.43 -19.01
C THR A 470 17.57 2.11 -18.24
N LEU A 471 18.79 2.16 -18.76
CA LEU A 471 19.90 2.90 -18.17
C LEU A 471 19.62 4.41 -18.11
N ASN A 472 19.03 4.98 -19.17
CA ASN A 472 18.61 6.38 -19.16
C ASN A 472 17.56 6.64 -18.05
N LEU A 473 16.57 5.75 -17.89
CA LEU A 473 15.59 5.88 -16.81
C LEU A 473 16.25 5.88 -15.42
N ILE A 474 17.25 5.04 -15.20
CA ILE A 474 18.02 5.02 -13.94
C ILE A 474 18.73 6.36 -13.73
N SER A 475 19.39 6.86 -14.76
CA SER A 475 20.09 8.15 -14.72
C SER A 475 19.13 9.31 -14.46
N ASP A 476 17.95 9.31 -15.10
CA ASP A 476 16.92 10.33 -14.92
C ASP A 476 16.36 10.31 -13.48
N ILE A 477 16.19 9.13 -12.87
CA ILE A 477 15.76 8.99 -11.48
C ILE A 477 16.81 9.60 -10.54
N GLU A 478 18.10 9.30 -10.74
CA GLU A 478 19.17 9.87 -9.91
C GLU A 478 19.27 11.39 -10.09
N LEU A 479 19.13 11.89 -11.32
CA LEU A 479 19.11 13.32 -11.59
C LEU A 479 17.96 14.02 -10.83
N TYR A 480 16.75 13.44 -10.88
CA TYR A 480 15.60 14.00 -10.15
C TYR A 480 15.82 13.98 -8.62
N ARG A 481 16.44 12.95 -8.08
CA ARG A 481 16.82 12.87 -6.65
C ARG A 481 17.73 14.04 -6.26
N HIS A 482 18.74 14.33 -7.08
CA HIS A 482 19.64 15.47 -6.85
C HIS A 482 18.94 16.82 -6.97
N GLU A 483 18.03 16.98 -7.94
CA GLU A 483 17.24 18.21 -8.08
C GLU A 483 16.34 18.45 -6.88
N PHE A 484 15.69 17.39 -6.37
CA PHE A 484 14.84 17.49 -5.19
C PHE A 484 15.65 17.84 -3.93
N GLN A 485 16.81 17.21 -3.75
CA GLN A 485 17.71 17.55 -2.64
C GLN A 485 18.14 19.00 -2.70
N ARG A 486 18.57 19.49 -3.87
CA ARG A 486 18.94 20.90 -4.08
C ARG A 486 17.78 21.83 -3.73
N ALA A 487 16.56 21.54 -4.16
CA ALA A 487 15.39 22.33 -3.83
C ALA A 487 15.15 22.43 -2.31
N MET A 488 15.38 21.35 -1.55
CA MET A 488 15.31 21.37 -0.08
C MET A 488 16.42 22.21 0.54
N GLU A 489 17.62 22.19 -0.02
CA GLU A 489 18.76 23.00 0.43
C GLU A 489 18.54 24.50 0.18
N GLU A 490 18.09 24.86 -1.02
CA GLU A 490 17.74 26.24 -1.42
C GLU A 490 16.58 26.80 -0.59
N ALA A 491 15.65 25.95 -0.16
CA ALA A 491 14.57 26.31 0.76
C ALA A 491 15.01 26.37 2.24
N CYS A 492 16.19 26.93 2.52
CA CYS A 492 16.77 27.04 3.87
C CYS A 492 17.14 25.69 4.51
N ASN A 493 17.60 24.73 3.73
CA ASN A 493 18.07 23.43 4.19
C ASN A 493 17.04 22.71 5.08
N LEU A 494 15.89 22.39 4.51
CA LEU A 494 14.77 21.79 5.23
C LEU A 494 15.16 20.52 5.98
N ASP A 495 14.71 20.39 7.23
CA ASP A 495 14.87 19.20 8.06
C ASP A 495 13.80 18.14 7.75
N ALA A 496 12.60 18.60 7.40
CA ALA A 496 11.46 17.77 7.05
C ALA A 496 10.50 18.51 6.11
N ILE A 497 9.53 17.78 5.56
CA ILE A 497 8.41 18.34 4.79
C ILE A 497 7.12 17.79 5.37
N ILE A 498 6.08 18.63 5.52
CA ILE A 498 4.71 18.22 5.83
C ILE A 498 3.80 18.48 4.63
N CYS A 499 3.00 17.47 4.26
CA CYS A 499 2.18 17.56 3.05
C CYS A 499 1.02 16.56 3.08
N PRO A 500 0.08 16.60 2.10
CA PRO A 500 -0.97 15.60 1.97
C PRO A 500 -0.43 14.19 1.77
N VAL A 501 -1.05 13.19 2.41
CA VAL A 501 -0.80 11.77 2.09
C VAL A 501 -1.43 11.41 0.75
N PHE A 502 -2.65 11.89 0.56
CA PHE A 502 -3.49 11.63 -0.61
C PHE A 502 -4.34 12.88 -0.86
N PRO A 503 -4.75 13.21 -2.10
CA PRO A 503 -5.45 14.47 -2.37
C PRO A 503 -6.89 14.51 -1.87
N PHE A 504 -7.43 13.38 -1.40
CA PHE A 504 -8.77 13.25 -0.84
C PHE A 504 -8.82 12.14 0.22
N PRO A 505 -9.83 12.13 1.12
CA PRO A 505 -10.09 11.05 2.08
C PRO A 505 -10.40 9.71 1.40
N ALA A 506 -10.71 8.68 2.17
CA ALA A 506 -11.16 7.42 1.60
C ALA A 506 -12.27 7.65 0.59
N PHE A 507 -12.12 7.10 -0.61
CA PHE A 507 -13.06 7.29 -1.72
C PHE A 507 -14.11 6.18 -1.73
N PRO A 508 -15.31 6.44 -2.32
CA PRO A 508 -16.36 5.43 -2.40
C PRO A 508 -15.92 4.21 -3.23
N LYS A 509 -16.39 3.03 -2.87
CA LYS A 509 -16.14 1.78 -3.63
C LYS A 509 -16.62 1.84 -5.09
N SER A 510 -17.58 2.73 -5.37
CA SER A 510 -18.08 3.01 -6.73
C SER A 510 -17.14 3.85 -7.58
N ALA A 511 -16.06 4.41 -7.00
CA ALA A 511 -15.14 5.28 -7.72
C ALA A 511 -14.38 4.50 -8.79
N LYS A 512 -14.27 5.10 -9.98
CA LYS A 512 -13.58 4.49 -11.10
C LYS A 512 -12.08 4.69 -10.99
N SER A 513 -11.30 3.65 -11.25
CA SER A 513 -9.83 3.63 -11.13
C SER A 513 -9.14 4.76 -11.88
N MET A 514 -9.66 5.16 -13.05
CA MET A 514 -9.08 6.25 -13.84
C MET A 514 -9.06 7.60 -13.11
N PHE A 515 -9.99 7.82 -12.16
CA PHE A 515 -10.07 9.04 -11.38
C PHE A 515 -9.25 9.00 -10.08
N VAL A 516 -8.89 7.80 -9.62
CA VAL A 516 -8.20 7.60 -8.33
C VAL A 516 -6.70 7.32 -8.51
N THR A 517 -6.33 6.59 -9.57
CA THR A 517 -4.94 6.18 -9.80
C THR A 517 -3.95 7.35 -9.86
N PRO A 518 -4.24 8.51 -10.51
CA PRO A 518 -3.30 9.64 -10.54
C PRO A 518 -3.00 10.24 -9.15
N ALA A 519 -3.86 9.99 -8.16
CA ALA A 519 -3.67 10.48 -6.79
C ALA A 519 -2.44 9.88 -6.08
N ILE A 520 -1.94 8.72 -6.54
CA ILE A 520 -0.72 8.11 -5.97
C ILE A 520 0.53 8.99 -6.15
N ALA A 521 0.49 10.03 -6.98
CA ALA A 521 1.57 11.00 -7.14
C ALA A 521 2.04 11.57 -5.80
N TYR A 522 1.13 11.78 -4.84
CA TYR A 522 1.45 12.31 -3.50
C TYR A 522 2.29 11.36 -2.65
N THR A 523 2.19 10.08 -2.86
CA THR A 523 2.94 9.07 -2.10
C THR A 523 4.11 8.48 -2.88
N VAL A 524 3.95 8.19 -4.17
CA VAL A 524 4.99 7.56 -4.99
C VAL A 524 6.24 8.44 -5.16
N LEU A 525 6.09 9.76 -5.10
CA LEU A 525 7.20 10.71 -5.09
C LEU A 525 8.28 10.32 -4.06
N PHE A 526 7.87 10.00 -2.84
CA PHE A 526 8.78 9.66 -1.75
C PHE A 526 9.28 8.20 -1.79
N ASN A 527 8.70 7.36 -2.64
CA ASN A 527 9.31 6.07 -3.00
C ASN A 527 10.37 6.27 -4.09
N LEU A 528 10.12 7.15 -5.08
CA LEU A 528 11.11 7.51 -6.11
C LEU A 528 12.37 8.13 -5.50
N LEU A 529 12.19 9.01 -4.52
CA LEU A 529 13.27 9.68 -3.79
C LEU A 529 13.95 8.76 -2.75
N ASP A 530 13.31 7.67 -2.37
CA ASP A 530 13.68 6.80 -1.23
C ASP A 530 13.77 7.55 0.11
N TYR A 531 12.95 8.55 0.33
CA TYR A 531 12.86 9.31 1.57
C TYR A 531 11.91 8.62 2.56
N PRO A 532 12.23 8.56 3.87
CA PRO A 532 11.30 8.07 4.88
C PRO A 532 10.09 8.99 4.95
N ALA A 533 8.90 8.39 5.04
CA ALA A 533 7.63 9.10 5.04
C ALA A 533 6.66 8.46 6.05
N GLY A 534 6.26 9.24 7.05
CA GLY A 534 5.33 8.81 8.08
C GLY A 534 3.99 9.52 7.96
N THR A 535 2.89 8.84 8.24
CA THR A 535 1.55 9.44 8.24
C THR A 535 0.93 9.39 9.62
N VAL A 536 0.19 10.45 9.96
CA VAL A 536 -0.57 10.57 11.19
C VAL A 536 -1.94 11.15 10.91
N PRO A 537 -3.04 10.58 11.47
CA PRO A 537 -4.37 11.13 11.34
C PRO A 537 -4.49 12.40 12.19
N MET A 538 -5.00 13.49 11.59
CA MET A 538 -5.08 14.79 12.25
C MET A 538 -6.49 15.28 12.51
N GLY A 539 -7.49 14.74 11.82
CA GLY A 539 -8.88 15.12 11.99
C GLY A 539 -9.82 14.33 11.10
N TYR A 540 -11.01 14.87 10.93
CA TYR A 540 -12.09 14.28 10.15
C TYR A 540 -12.63 15.28 9.14
N VAL A 541 -13.26 14.77 8.09
CA VAL A 541 -13.99 15.58 7.11
C VAL A 541 -15.21 16.22 7.80
N SER A 542 -15.32 17.54 7.73
CA SER A 542 -16.46 18.30 8.25
C SER A 542 -17.57 18.46 7.20
N LYS A 543 -18.76 18.86 7.65
CA LYS A 543 -19.86 19.25 6.76
C LYS A 543 -19.50 20.40 5.85
N GLU A 544 -18.72 21.35 6.36
CA GLU A 544 -18.24 22.50 5.59
C GLU A 544 -17.28 22.07 4.47
N ASP A 545 -16.37 21.11 4.76
CA ASP A 545 -15.46 20.55 3.74
C ASP A 545 -16.24 19.89 2.60
N VAL A 546 -17.30 19.15 2.93
CA VAL A 546 -18.20 18.53 1.93
C VAL A 546 -18.88 19.59 1.09
N GLN A 547 -19.42 20.65 1.71
CA GLN A 547 -20.09 21.73 0.99
C GLN A 547 -19.11 22.49 0.08
N ASN A 548 -17.91 22.81 0.57
CA ASN A 548 -16.87 23.45 -0.22
C ASN A 548 -16.44 22.57 -1.41
N SER A 549 -16.36 21.26 -1.22
CA SER A 549 -16.05 20.32 -2.31
C SER A 549 -17.13 20.31 -3.40
N LYS A 550 -18.42 20.40 -3.03
CA LYS A 550 -19.53 20.54 -4.00
C LYS A 550 -19.43 21.81 -4.83
N VAL A 551 -19.15 22.93 -4.18
CA VAL A 551 -18.97 24.22 -4.87
C VAL A 551 -17.81 24.10 -5.88
N MET A 552 -16.66 23.59 -5.46
CA MET A 552 -15.51 23.40 -6.34
C MET A 552 -15.79 22.41 -7.49
N ALA A 553 -16.54 21.35 -7.25
CA ALA A 553 -16.94 20.42 -8.30
C ALA A 553 -17.73 21.10 -9.41
N GLU A 554 -18.68 21.99 -9.06
CA GLU A 554 -19.46 22.77 -10.03
C GLU A 554 -18.61 23.86 -10.74
N GLU A 555 -17.64 24.47 -10.04
CA GLU A 555 -16.68 25.40 -10.65
C GLU A 555 -15.81 24.69 -11.71
N TYR A 556 -15.23 23.52 -11.37
CA TYR A 556 -14.48 22.72 -12.34
C TYR A 556 -15.32 22.32 -13.54
N LYS A 557 -16.59 21.98 -13.33
CA LYS A 557 -17.52 21.68 -14.42
C LYS A 557 -17.76 22.87 -15.35
N LYS A 558 -17.94 24.09 -14.80
CA LYS A 558 -18.13 25.31 -15.56
C LYS A 558 -16.93 25.67 -16.44
N VAL A 559 -15.70 25.43 -15.95
CA VAL A 559 -14.47 25.66 -16.73
C VAL A 559 -14.08 24.46 -17.63
N GLY A 560 -14.97 23.47 -17.77
CA GLY A 560 -14.78 22.31 -18.64
C GLY A 560 -13.88 21.21 -18.08
N ASN A 561 -13.36 21.34 -16.87
CA ASN A 561 -12.54 20.30 -16.23
C ASN A 561 -13.45 19.23 -15.57
N ARG A 562 -14.05 18.38 -16.39
CA ARG A 562 -14.96 17.32 -15.95
C ARG A 562 -14.26 16.27 -15.07
N PHE A 563 -12.98 16.08 -15.26
CA PHE A 563 -12.20 15.12 -14.47
C PHE A 563 -12.17 15.52 -12.98
N LEU A 564 -11.71 16.73 -12.67
CA LEU A 564 -11.68 17.21 -11.29
C LEU A 564 -13.10 17.35 -10.72
N SER A 565 -14.08 17.76 -11.52
CA SER A 565 -15.49 17.77 -11.10
C SER A 565 -15.92 16.38 -10.58
N GLU A 566 -15.62 15.29 -11.28
CA GLU A 566 -15.95 13.94 -10.82
C GLU A 566 -15.18 13.53 -9.56
N VAL A 567 -13.89 13.85 -9.48
CA VAL A 567 -13.07 13.56 -8.27
C VAL A 567 -13.63 14.26 -7.04
N PHE A 568 -14.00 15.55 -7.17
CA PHE A 568 -14.53 16.31 -6.05
C PHE A 568 -15.93 15.85 -5.61
N LYS A 569 -16.74 15.30 -6.51
CA LYS A 569 -18.02 14.65 -6.16
C LYS A 569 -17.86 13.44 -5.25
N TYR A 570 -16.75 12.70 -5.33
CA TYR A 570 -16.49 11.58 -4.41
C TYR A 570 -16.39 12.01 -2.95
N GLN A 571 -16.24 13.32 -2.68
CA GLN A 571 -16.24 13.87 -1.32
C GLN A 571 -17.63 14.08 -0.72
N GLU A 572 -18.69 13.94 -1.50
CA GLU A 572 -20.05 14.17 -1.02
C GLU A 572 -20.51 13.21 0.09
N THR A 573 -19.90 12.02 0.13
CA THR A 573 -20.19 10.97 1.11
C THR A 573 -19.08 10.81 2.16
N SER A 574 -18.09 11.71 2.20
CA SER A 574 -16.88 11.56 3.01
C SER A 574 -16.97 12.18 4.42
N GLU A 575 -18.10 12.80 4.80
CA GLU A 575 -18.27 13.37 6.15
C GLU A 575 -17.93 12.36 7.24
N GLY A 576 -17.15 12.76 8.23
CA GLY A 576 -16.71 11.91 9.34
C GLY A 576 -15.56 10.94 9.01
N LEU A 577 -15.09 10.87 7.77
CA LEU A 577 -13.93 10.04 7.43
C LEU A 577 -12.62 10.68 7.91
N PRO A 578 -11.64 9.87 8.33
CA PRO A 578 -10.34 10.37 8.76
C PRO A 578 -9.58 11.10 7.65
N VAL A 579 -8.87 12.15 8.03
CA VAL A 579 -7.90 12.88 7.21
C VAL A 579 -6.62 13.05 8.01
N GLY A 580 -5.48 12.93 7.35
CA GLY A 580 -4.17 13.09 7.97
C GLY A 580 -3.15 13.73 7.04
N VAL A 581 -1.95 13.87 7.57
CA VAL A 581 -0.80 14.42 6.87
C VAL A 581 0.32 13.39 6.79
N GLN A 582 1.24 13.57 5.85
CA GLN A 582 2.52 12.84 5.89
C GLN A 582 3.67 13.80 6.19
N ILE A 583 4.61 13.28 6.94
CA ILE A 583 5.88 13.91 7.30
C ILE A 583 6.99 13.18 6.57
N ILE A 584 7.82 13.93 5.85
CA ILE A 584 8.92 13.41 5.05
C ILE A 584 10.23 13.84 5.71
N GLY A 585 11.12 12.90 5.95
CA GLY A 585 12.49 13.16 6.43
C GLY A 585 13.52 12.96 5.33
N LYS A 586 14.75 13.38 5.58
CA LYS A 586 15.90 13.00 4.76
C LYS A 586 16.16 11.49 4.90
N PRO A 587 16.81 10.83 3.92
CA PRO A 587 17.14 9.41 4.02
C PRO A 587 17.82 9.06 5.35
N TRP A 588 17.41 7.94 5.94
CA TRP A 588 17.93 7.41 7.23
C TRP A 588 17.58 8.25 8.46
N GLN A 589 16.58 9.14 8.37
CA GLN A 589 16.11 9.96 9.50
C GLN A 589 14.67 9.62 9.90
N GLU A 590 14.36 8.34 10.05
CA GLU A 590 13.05 7.85 10.46
C GLU A 590 12.64 8.39 11.83
N GLU A 591 13.58 8.49 12.76
CA GLU A 591 13.36 9.02 14.10
C GLU A 591 12.96 10.50 14.08
N ARG A 592 13.49 11.29 13.13
CA ARG A 592 13.06 12.67 12.92
C ARG A 592 11.62 12.75 12.41
N VAL A 593 11.27 11.86 11.49
CA VAL A 593 9.89 11.75 10.99
C VAL A 593 8.95 11.41 12.14
N LEU A 594 9.29 10.38 12.93
CA LEU A 594 8.50 9.96 14.09
C LEU A 594 8.40 11.05 15.17
N TYR A 595 9.45 11.84 15.38
CA TYR A 595 9.43 12.98 16.31
C TYR A 595 8.37 14.01 15.89
N VAL A 596 8.38 14.46 14.65
CA VAL A 596 7.39 15.43 14.15
C VAL A 596 5.97 14.86 14.17
N MET A 597 5.80 13.58 13.79
CA MET A 597 4.51 12.89 13.89
C MET A 597 3.99 12.88 15.33
N LYS A 598 4.86 12.61 16.31
CA LYS A 598 4.49 12.57 17.73
C LYS A 598 4.05 13.93 18.25
N GLU A 599 4.70 15.00 17.85
CA GLU A 599 4.29 16.35 18.21
C GLU A 599 2.89 16.71 17.70
N LEU A 600 2.58 16.32 16.47
CA LEU A 600 1.24 16.48 15.90
C LEU A 600 0.20 15.64 16.62
N GLU A 601 0.48 14.36 16.88
CA GLU A 601 -0.42 13.44 17.58
C GLU A 601 -0.74 13.93 18.98
N THR A 602 0.27 14.38 19.74
CA THR A 602 0.11 14.88 21.12
C THR A 602 -0.78 16.12 21.16
N SER A 603 -0.62 17.03 20.22
CA SER A 603 -1.42 18.26 20.15
C SER A 603 -2.88 17.98 19.83
N ARG A 604 -3.16 16.98 18.96
CA ARG A 604 -4.52 16.54 18.66
C ARG A 604 -5.25 15.98 19.88
N THR A 605 -4.54 15.18 20.70
CA THR A 605 -5.14 14.56 21.90
C THR A 605 -5.40 15.56 23.03
N GLN A 606 -4.76 16.73 23.02
CA GLN A 606 -5.00 17.80 24.00
C GLN A 606 -6.19 18.69 23.64
N ASN A 607 -6.60 18.71 22.37
CA ASN A 607 -7.69 19.56 21.85
C ASN A 607 -9.01 18.80 21.71
N ASN A 608 -9.05 17.48 21.91
CA ASN A 608 -10.23 16.62 22.00
C ASN A 608 -10.49 16.22 23.45
#